data_abd02c472372475e1c575e1c782a2122
#
_entry.id   abd02c472372475e1c575e1c782a2122
#
_cell.length_a   1.000
_cell.length_b   1.000
_cell.length_c   1.000
_cell.angle_alpha   90.00
_cell.angle_beta   90.00
_cell.angle_gamma   90.00
#
_symmetry.space_group_name_H-M   'P 1'
#
loop_
_entity.id
_entity.type
_entity.pdbx_description
1 polymer ?
#
loop_
_entity_poly.entity_id
_entity_poly.type
_entity_poly.pdbx_seq_one_letter_code
_entity_poly.pdbx_strand_id
1 'polypeptide(L)'
;MAATILIVEDEHAVARGIQYALQQEGYDVGVARSGEEGLEIATREAPDLVVLDVRLPGMDGFEVLRRVRAAGAKMPILVLTARDDEVDKVIGLELGADDYLTKPFGLRELLSRIKALLRRSYGDLADAAGGRVIRHRDLIIDLERRRVQRGARRISLTPTEFEILRHLASRPGRVYTRSELLELLRDYEALDQDEKTINVHVSHLREKIEDDPAVPAFVLTVRGVGYAFAER
;
A
#
# COMPACT_ATOMS: atom_id res chain seq x y z
N MET A 1 20.67 -4.48 6.25
CA MET A 1 20.68 -3.01 6.45
C MET A 1 19.36 -2.69 7.15
N ALA A 2 19.35 -1.70 8.05
CA ALA A 2 18.10 -1.22 8.65
C ALA A 2 17.21 -0.61 7.56
N ALA A 3 15.89 -0.78 7.67
CA ALA A 3 14.97 -0.15 6.72
C ALA A 3 14.91 1.37 7.00
N THR A 4 14.86 2.16 5.93
CA THR A 4 14.83 3.62 5.98
C THR A 4 13.39 4.12 5.91
N ILE A 5 12.95 4.88 6.90
CA ILE A 5 11.60 5.44 6.98
C ILE A 5 11.68 6.96 6.90
N LEU A 6 10.90 7.57 6.00
CA LEU A 6 10.73 9.02 5.93
C LEU A 6 9.44 9.41 6.66
N ILE A 7 9.54 10.35 7.59
CA ILE A 7 8.40 11.01 8.23
C ILE A 7 8.25 12.39 7.60
N VAL A 8 7.04 12.71 7.13
CA VAL A 8 6.68 14.04 6.60
C VAL A 8 5.59 14.60 7.52
N GLU A 9 5.98 15.45 8.45
CA GLU A 9 5.15 15.97 9.55
C GLU A 9 5.72 17.31 10.02
N ASP A 10 4.92 18.37 9.99
CA ASP A 10 5.34 19.72 10.38
C ASP A 10 5.35 19.92 11.91
N GLU A 11 4.47 19.22 12.64
CA GLU A 11 4.42 19.32 14.11
C GLU A 11 5.61 18.62 14.76
N HIS A 12 6.52 19.43 15.31
CA HIS A 12 7.78 18.95 15.89
C HIS A 12 7.61 17.87 16.96
N ALA A 13 6.58 17.99 17.82
CA ALA A 13 6.35 17.06 18.91
C ALA A 13 5.92 15.68 18.39
N VAL A 14 5.02 15.66 17.40
CA VAL A 14 4.52 14.44 16.75
C VAL A 14 5.65 13.74 16.00
N ALA A 15 6.36 14.48 15.13
CA ALA A 15 7.48 13.91 14.36
C ALA A 15 8.58 13.33 15.27
N ARG A 16 8.96 14.02 16.35
CA ARG A 16 9.95 13.49 17.33
C ARG A 16 9.45 12.24 18.04
N GLY A 17 8.18 12.21 18.44
CA GLY A 17 7.59 11.02 19.07
C GLY A 17 7.64 9.80 18.16
N ILE A 18 7.25 9.98 16.88
CA ILE A 18 7.31 8.91 15.87
C ILE A 18 8.77 8.52 15.61
N GLN A 19 9.66 9.48 15.38
CA GLN A 19 11.08 9.24 15.12
C GLN A 19 11.72 8.42 16.24
N TYR A 20 11.51 8.82 17.50
CA TYR A 20 12.05 8.11 18.64
C TYR A 20 11.55 6.65 18.69
N ALA A 21 10.25 6.44 18.52
CA ALA A 21 9.66 5.10 18.55
C ALA A 21 10.23 4.20 17.45
N LEU A 22 10.40 4.72 16.22
CA LEU A 22 10.95 3.97 15.10
C LEU A 22 12.45 3.66 15.28
N GLN A 23 13.23 4.60 15.80
CA GLN A 23 14.64 4.37 16.11
C GLN A 23 14.84 3.30 17.18
N GLN A 24 13.95 3.22 18.19
CA GLN A 24 13.98 2.14 19.18
C GLN A 24 13.71 0.75 18.59
N GLU A 25 12.97 0.69 17.47
CA GLU A 25 12.71 -0.53 16.69
C GLU A 25 13.84 -0.85 15.68
N GLY A 26 14.89 -0.02 15.63
CA GLY A 26 16.08 -0.25 14.80
C GLY A 26 15.96 0.27 13.37
N TYR A 27 15.00 1.16 13.06
CA TYR A 27 14.87 1.78 11.75
C TYR A 27 15.76 3.02 11.61
N ASP A 28 16.24 3.27 10.38
CA ASP A 28 16.83 4.55 10.01
C ASP A 28 15.72 5.54 9.67
N VAL A 29 15.72 6.74 10.27
CA VAL A 29 14.58 7.65 10.19
C VAL A 29 14.98 9.04 9.72
N GLY A 30 14.53 9.43 8.55
CA GLY A 30 14.54 10.80 8.03
C GLY A 30 13.27 11.55 8.43
N VAL A 31 13.36 12.87 8.58
CA VAL A 31 12.22 13.75 8.89
C VAL A 31 12.22 14.93 7.94
N ALA A 32 11.12 15.14 7.23
CA ALA A 32 10.81 16.33 6.46
C ALA A 32 9.74 17.15 7.17
N ARG A 33 9.84 18.48 7.09
CA ARG A 33 8.96 19.41 7.80
C ARG A 33 7.93 20.10 6.89
N SER A 34 7.99 19.85 5.60
CA SER A 34 7.05 20.33 4.61
C SER A 34 6.78 19.30 3.54
N GLY A 35 5.69 19.49 2.78
CA GLY A 35 5.37 18.62 1.65
C GLY A 35 6.43 18.65 0.56
N GLU A 36 7.00 19.84 0.29
CA GLU A 36 8.05 20.03 -0.71
C GLU A 36 9.33 19.25 -0.37
N GLU A 37 9.79 19.37 0.89
CA GLU A 37 10.96 18.62 1.39
C GLU A 37 10.69 17.12 1.36
N GLY A 38 9.49 16.70 1.81
CA GLY A 38 9.05 15.30 1.79
C GLY A 38 9.04 14.71 0.38
N LEU A 39 8.52 15.45 -0.60
CA LEU A 39 8.51 15.05 -2.00
C LEU A 39 9.94 14.89 -2.56
N GLU A 40 10.81 15.86 -2.29
CA GLU A 40 12.20 15.81 -2.75
C GLU A 40 12.93 14.58 -2.20
N ILE A 41 12.87 14.35 -0.87
CA ILE A 41 13.52 13.21 -0.23
C ILE A 41 12.92 11.89 -0.73
N ALA A 42 11.59 11.77 -0.78
CA ALA A 42 10.91 10.56 -1.22
C ALA A 42 11.27 10.14 -2.64
N THR A 43 11.48 11.11 -3.54
CA THR A 43 11.83 10.85 -4.94
C THR A 43 13.31 10.60 -5.16
N ARG A 44 14.19 11.30 -4.42
CA ARG A 44 15.65 11.20 -4.57
C ARG A 44 16.25 10.01 -3.82
N GLU A 45 15.83 9.79 -2.58
CA GLU A 45 16.42 8.80 -1.69
C GLU A 45 15.69 7.46 -1.69
N ALA A 46 14.45 7.43 -2.21
CA ALA A 46 13.60 6.25 -2.30
C ALA A 46 13.55 5.43 -0.99
N PRO A 47 13.04 6.02 0.11
CA PRO A 47 12.95 5.34 1.39
C PRO A 47 12.10 4.06 1.29
N ASP A 48 12.27 3.16 2.26
CA ASP A 48 11.55 1.89 2.29
C ASP A 48 10.08 2.05 2.68
N LEU A 49 9.74 3.16 3.36
CA LEU A 49 8.37 3.55 3.72
C LEU A 49 8.30 5.06 3.98
N VAL A 50 7.15 5.66 3.66
CA VAL A 50 6.84 7.05 4.01
C VAL A 50 5.67 7.09 5.00
N VAL A 51 5.82 7.82 6.10
CA VAL A 51 4.73 8.25 6.99
C VAL A 51 4.42 9.69 6.63
N LEU A 52 3.22 10.00 6.18
CA LEU A 52 2.86 11.25 5.55
C LEU A 52 1.64 11.88 6.23
N ASP A 53 1.82 13.06 6.84
CA ASP A 53 0.67 13.84 7.30
C ASP A 53 -0.07 14.47 6.11
N VAL A 54 -1.39 14.48 6.18
CA VAL A 54 -2.24 15.18 5.22
C VAL A 54 -2.14 16.70 5.40
N ARG A 55 -2.14 17.16 6.64
CA ARG A 55 -2.20 18.60 6.96
C ARG A 55 -0.81 19.21 7.08
N LEU A 56 -0.19 19.47 5.94
CA LEU A 56 1.11 20.15 5.87
C LEU A 56 0.93 21.59 5.38
N PRO A 57 1.77 22.53 5.85
CA PRO A 57 1.79 23.88 5.31
C PRO A 57 2.36 23.89 3.88
N GLY A 58 1.81 24.72 3.02
CA GLY A 58 2.24 24.80 1.62
C GLY A 58 1.67 23.66 0.77
N MET A 59 2.49 22.71 0.40
CA MET A 59 2.05 21.50 -0.31
C MET A 59 1.46 20.49 0.67
N ASP A 60 0.15 20.23 0.57
CA ASP A 60 -0.51 19.26 1.41
C ASP A 60 -0.08 17.81 1.13
N GLY A 61 -0.36 16.89 2.06
CA GLY A 61 0.06 15.50 1.95
C GLY A 61 -0.56 14.76 0.77
N PHE A 62 -1.78 15.09 0.34
CA PHE A 62 -2.39 14.46 -0.82
C PHE A 62 -1.69 14.85 -2.11
N GLU A 63 -1.28 16.11 -2.24
CA GLU A 63 -0.48 16.55 -3.39
C GLU A 63 0.91 15.89 -3.40
N VAL A 64 1.55 15.74 -2.22
CA VAL A 64 2.80 14.96 -2.09
C VAL A 64 2.57 13.53 -2.56
N LEU A 65 1.55 12.84 -2.04
CA LEU A 65 1.20 11.47 -2.41
C LEU A 65 1.00 11.32 -3.92
N ARG A 66 0.19 12.20 -4.50
CA ARG A 66 -0.09 12.21 -5.94
C ARG A 66 1.19 12.35 -6.77
N ARG A 67 2.08 13.29 -6.41
CA ARG A 67 3.34 13.52 -7.14
C ARG A 67 4.34 12.38 -6.96
N VAL A 68 4.46 11.83 -5.78
CA VAL A 68 5.30 10.65 -5.51
C VAL A 68 4.84 9.46 -6.36
N ARG A 69 3.53 9.22 -6.44
CA ARG A 69 2.99 8.14 -7.28
C ARG A 69 3.13 8.43 -8.78
N ALA A 70 2.91 9.66 -9.21
CA ALA A 70 3.14 10.08 -10.60
C ALA A 70 4.61 9.92 -11.04
N ALA A 71 5.57 10.09 -10.13
CA ALA A 71 6.98 9.81 -10.35
C ALA A 71 7.31 8.29 -10.43
N GLY A 72 6.32 7.41 -10.26
CA GLY A 72 6.49 5.95 -10.34
C GLY A 72 7.04 5.30 -9.06
N ALA A 73 7.09 6.03 -7.96
CA ALA A 73 7.56 5.51 -6.68
C ALA A 73 6.60 4.45 -6.11
N LYS A 74 7.18 3.37 -5.56
CA LYS A 74 6.46 2.14 -5.15
C LYS A 74 6.53 1.86 -3.66
N MET A 75 7.35 2.61 -2.93
CA MET A 75 7.42 2.42 -1.49
C MET A 75 6.03 2.59 -0.86
N PRO A 76 5.70 1.83 0.19
CA PRO A 76 4.46 2.00 0.92
C PRO A 76 4.38 3.39 1.54
N ILE A 77 3.18 3.96 1.52
CA ILE A 77 2.87 5.26 2.14
C ILE A 77 1.73 5.06 3.13
N LEU A 78 2.05 5.31 4.40
CA LEU A 78 1.07 5.40 5.50
C LEU A 78 0.68 6.86 5.67
N VAL A 79 -0.59 7.16 5.43
CA VAL A 79 -1.12 8.53 5.57
C VAL A 79 -1.64 8.74 7.00
N LEU A 80 -1.24 9.86 7.62
CA LEU A 80 -1.79 10.34 8.89
C LEU A 80 -2.89 11.36 8.60
N THR A 81 -4.09 11.16 9.15
CA THR A 81 -5.24 12.06 8.89
C THR A 81 -5.99 12.39 10.18
N ALA A 82 -6.81 13.45 10.18
CA ALA A 82 -7.67 13.79 11.31
C ALA A 82 -8.91 12.88 11.36
N ARG A 83 -9.48 12.70 12.56
CA ARG A 83 -10.54 11.73 12.86
C ARG A 83 -11.87 11.94 12.11
N ASP A 84 -12.13 13.14 11.62
CA ASP A 84 -13.47 13.51 11.12
C ASP A 84 -13.61 13.45 9.59
N ASP A 85 -12.56 13.05 8.87
CA ASP A 85 -12.54 13.05 7.41
C ASP A 85 -12.61 11.62 6.84
N GLU A 86 -13.80 11.00 6.84
CA GLU A 86 -14.03 9.78 6.02
C GLU A 86 -13.72 10.06 4.54
N VAL A 87 -13.91 11.29 4.10
CA VAL A 87 -13.58 11.76 2.75
C VAL A 87 -12.07 11.72 2.51
N ASP A 88 -11.26 12.16 3.47
CA ASP A 88 -9.78 12.14 3.36
C ASP A 88 -9.24 10.70 3.25
N LYS A 89 -9.87 9.73 3.91
CA LYS A 89 -9.48 8.32 3.84
C LYS A 89 -9.71 7.75 2.43
N VAL A 90 -10.87 8.00 1.86
CA VAL A 90 -11.21 7.55 0.50
C VAL A 90 -10.30 8.23 -0.51
N ILE A 91 -10.12 9.55 -0.42
CA ILE A 91 -9.22 10.32 -1.29
C ILE A 91 -7.78 9.82 -1.18
N GLY A 92 -7.27 9.59 0.03
CA GLY A 92 -5.91 9.10 0.23
C GLY A 92 -5.66 7.74 -0.42
N LEU A 93 -6.62 6.82 -0.29
CA LEU A 93 -6.54 5.50 -0.93
C LEU A 93 -6.68 5.62 -2.45
N GLU A 94 -7.59 6.45 -2.96
CA GLU A 94 -7.74 6.73 -4.39
C GLU A 94 -6.47 7.34 -5.01
N LEU A 95 -5.74 8.14 -4.25
CA LEU A 95 -4.45 8.70 -4.67
C LEU A 95 -3.28 7.71 -4.56
N GLY A 96 -3.50 6.50 -4.03
CA GLY A 96 -2.50 5.43 -3.98
C GLY A 96 -1.76 5.30 -2.64
N ALA A 97 -2.35 5.73 -1.52
CA ALA A 97 -1.90 5.34 -0.19
C ALA A 97 -2.08 3.83 0.02
N ASP A 98 -1.20 3.22 0.80
CA ASP A 98 -1.28 1.79 1.12
C ASP A 98 -2.05 1.52 2.40
N ASP A 99 -2.04 2.49 3.33
CA ASP A 99 -2.80 2.47 4.57
C ASP A 99 -2.95 3.89 5.12
N TYR A 100 -3.84 4.09 6.09
CA TYR A 100 -4.01 5.35 6.79
C TYR A 100 -4.18 5.13 8.30
N LEU A 101 -3.87 6.17 9.07
CA LEU A 101 -3.98 6.17 10.52
C LEU A 101 -4.56 7.51 11.00
N THR A 102 -5.64 7.46 11.77
CA THR A 102 -6.33 8.67 12.24
C THR A 102 -5.68 9.24 13.51
N LYS A 103 -5.46 10.54 13.51
CA LYS A 103 -5.03 11.30 14.72
C LYS A 103 -6.24 11.53 15.64
N PRO A 104 -6.10 11.35 16.99
CA PRO A 104 -4.90 10.91 17.69
C PRO A 104 -4.71 9.38 17.61
N PHE A 105 -3.48 8.92 17.45
CA PHE A 105 -3.13 7.50 17.33
C PHE A 105 -2.18 7.06 18.46
N GLY A 106 -2.21 5.76 18.74
CA GLY A 106 -1.23 5.14 19.63
C GLY A 106 0.07 4.78 18.90
N LEU A 107 1.24 5.01 19.51
CA LEU A 107 2.52 4.62 18.91
C LEU A 107 2.61 3.12 18.59
N ARG A 108 1.99 2.26 19.41
CA ARG A 108 1.95 0.81 19.14
C ARG A 108 1.20 0.49 17.86
N GLU A 109 0.08 1.16 17.60
CA GLU A 109 -0.69 1.01 16.38
C GLU A 109 0.12 1.47 15.16
N LEU A 110 0.73 2.66 15.24
CA LEU A 110 1.61 3.17 14.19
C LEU A 110 2.73 2.17 13.85
N LEU A 111 3.44 1.66 14.86
CA LEU A 111 4.53 0.69 14.68
C LEU A 111 4.04 -0.62 14.05
N SER A 112 2.86 -1.12 14.46
CA SER A 112 2.24 -2.31 13.91
C SER A 112 1.96 -2.14 12.41
N ARG A 113 1.36 -0.99 12.02
CA ARG A 113 1.07 -0.66 10.62
C ARG A 113 2.33 -0.54 9.76
N ILE A 114 3.36 0.12 10.29
CA ILE A 114 4.65 0.26 9.60
C ILE A 114 5.30 -1.10 9.37
N LYS A 115 5.37 -1.95 10.42
CA LYS A 115 5.90 -3.32 10.29
C LYS A 115 5.16 -4.13 9.23
N ALA A 116 3.84 -4.02 9.20
CA ALA A 116 2.99 -4.66 8.22
C ALA A 116 3.30 -4.19 6.78
N LEU A 117 3.38 -2.89 6.56
CA LEU A 117 3.67 -2.30 5.26
C LEU A 117 5.07 -2.68 4.75
N LEU A 118 6.09 -2.63 5.62
CA LEU A 118 7.45 -3.04 5.28
C LEU A 118 7.53 -4.53 4.93
N ARG A 119 6.87 -5.41 5.68
CA ARG A 119 6.81 -6.84 5.38
C ARG A 119 6.19 -7.10 4.01
N ARG A 120 5.13 -6.38 3.62
CA ARG A 120 4.53 -6.45 2.28
C ARG A 120 5.51 -6.02 1.18
N SER A 121 6.35 -5.03 1.45
CA SER A 121 7.30 -4.50 0.48
C SER A 121 8.50 -5.41 0.26
N TYR A 122 8.99 -6.05 1.33
CA TYR A 122 10.19 -6.90 1.28
C TYR A 122 9.88 -8.38 1.09
N GLY A 123 8.62 -8.81 1.26
CA GLY A 123 8.23 -10.23 1.24
C GLY A 123 8.85 -11.01 2.41
N ASP A 124 8.13 -11.96 2.96
CA ASP A 124 8.75 -12.94 3.84
C ASP A 124 9.76 -13.76 3.02
N LEU A 125 11.05 -13.58 3.30
CA LEU A 125 12.14 -14.43 2.80
C LEU A 125 12.05 -15.88 3.35
N ALA A 126 10.94 -16.23 4.01
CA ALA A 126 10.83 -17.46 4.80
C ALA A 126 9.95 -18.57 4.21
N ASP A 127 9.34 -18.41 3.03
CA ASP A 127 8.63 -19.53 2.41
C ASP A 127 9.18 -19.91 1.04
N ALA A 128 10.14 -20.81 1.14
CA ALA A 128 10.41 -21.99 0.33
C ALA A 128 10.66 -21.87 -1.18
N ALA A 129 11.84 -22.19 -1.55
CA ALA A 129 12.21 -23.14 -2.63
C ALA A 129 11.19 -23.31 -3.76
N GLY A 130 11.34 -22.53 -4.81
CA GLY A 130 10.70 -22.73 -6.10
C GLY A 130 10.00 -21.50 -6.60
N GLY A 131 10.67 -20.71 -7.45
CA GLY A 131 10.13 -19.49 -8.05
C GLY A 131 8.72 -19.70 -8.62
N ARG A 132 7.69 -19.27 -7.90
CA ARG A 132 6.31 -19.52 -8.27
C ARG A 132 5.83 -18.40 -9.18
N VAL A 133 5.84 -18.67 -10.48
CA VAL A 133 5.29 -17.77 -11.50
C VAL A 133 3.88 -18.24 -11.85
N ILE A 134 2.89 -17.38 -11.62
CA ILE A 134 1.52 -17.60 -12.07
C ILE A 134 1.39 -17.01 -13.46
N ARG A 135 0.89 -17.82 -14.40
CA ARG A 135 0.60 -17.40 -15.78
C ARG A 135 -0.88 -17.60 -16.08
N HIS A 136 -1.53 -16.53 -16.46
CA HIS A 136 -2.94 -16.56 -16.84
C HIS A 136 -3.15 -15.64 -18.04
N ARG A 137 -3.46 -16.24 -19.20
CA ARG A 137 -3.51 -15.53 -20.49
C ARG A 137 -2.20 -14.76 -20.73
N ASP A 138 -2.27 -13.46 -20.97
CA ASP A 138 -1.12 -12.56 -21.15
C ASP A 138 -0.59 -11.95 -19.84
N LEU A 139 -1.19 -12.28 -18.68
CA LEU A 139 -0.75 -11.81 -17.35
C LEU A 139 0.25 -12.81 -16.74
N ILE A 140 1.39 -12.31 -16.32
CA ILE A 140 2.45 -13.06 -15.66
C ILE A 140 2.72 -12.41 -14.31
N ILE A 141 2.61 -13.18 -13.23
CA ILE A 141 2.82 -12.75 -11.85
C ILE A 141 3.99 -13.54 -11.28
N ASP A 142 5.12 -12.90 -11.10
CA ASP A 142 6.31 -13.47 -10.43
C ASP A 142 6.18 -13.16 -8.94
N LEU A 143 5.82 -14.17 -8.16
CA LEU A 143 5.56 -14.03 -6.73
C LEU A 143 6.85 -13.80 -5.93
N GLU A 144 7.97 -14.35 -6.39
CA GLU A 144 9.27 -14.23 -5.75
C GLU A 144 9.85 -12.83 -5.92
N ARG A 145 9.84 -12.34 -7.19
CA ARG A 145 10.35 -11.01 -7.51
C ARG A 145 9.32 -9.90 -7.33
N ARG A 146 8.10 -10.25 -6.90
CA ARG A 146 6.96 -9.33 -6.76
C ARG A 146 6.76 -8.48 -8.02
N ARG A 147 6.81 -9.13 -9.19
CA ARG A 147 6.70 -8.48 -10.49
C ARG A 147 5.47 -8.93 -11.22
N VAL A 148 4.79 -7.98 -11.83
CA VAL A 148 3.64 -8.25 -12.68
C VAL A 148 3.91 -7.73 -14.09
N GLN A 149 3.58 -8.52 -15.08
CA GLN A 149 3.73 -8.18 -16.49
C GLN A 149 2.49 -8.64 -17.26
N ARG A 150 2.03 -7.81 -18.20
CA ARG A 150 0.97 -8.17 -19.12
C ARG A 150 1.47 -7.99 -20.56
N GLY A 151 1.55 -9.09 -21.30
CA GLY A 151 2.25 -9.10 -22.60
C GLY A 151 3.68 -8.62 -22.46
N ALA A 152 4.05 -7.56 -23.18
CA ALA A 152 5.36 -6.89 -23.06
C ALA A 152 5.39 -5.77 -22.00
N ARG A 153 4.23 -5.36 -21.46
CA ARG A 153 4.11 -4.24 -20.54
C ARG A 153 4.35 -4.69 -19.10
N ARG A 154 5.33 -4.07 -18.43
CA ARG A 154 5.53 -4.22 -16.99
C ARG A 154 4.50 -3.39 -16.23
N ILE A 155 3.84 -4.00 -15.24
CA ILE A 155 2.83 -3.36 -14.42
C ILE A 155 3.41 -3.04 -13.04
N SER A 156 3.18 -1.80 -12.62
CA SER A 156 3.62 -1.31 -11.31
C SER A 156 2.45 -1.35 -10.33
N LEU A 157 2.51 -2.25 -9.36
CA LEU A 157 1.53 -2.36 -8.29
C LEU A 157 2.09 -1.81 -6.98
N THR A 158 1.22 -1.24 -6.14
CA THR A 158 1.56 -0.99 -4.75
C THR A 158 1.68 -2.31 -3.99
N PRO A 159 2.31 -2.35 -2.81
CA PRO A 159 2.41 -3.57 -2.01
C PRO A 159 1.05 -4.21 -1.73
N THR A 160 0.04 -3.42 -1.38
CA THR A 160 -1.31 -3.91 -1.07
C THR A 160 -2.02 -4.47 -2.31
N GLU A 161 -1.94 -3.78 -3.46
CA GLU A 161 -2.49 -4.28 -4.73
C GLU A 161 -1.84 -5.60 -5.15
N PHE A 162 -0.52 -5.71 -4.97
CA PHE A 162 0.19 -6.95 -5.27
C PHE A 162 -0.28 -8.11 -4.39
N GLU A 163 -0.47 -7.89 -3.08
CA GLU A 163 -0.94 -8.93 -2.17
C GLU A 163 -2.38 -9.38 -2.50
N ILE A 164 -3.28 -8.44 -2.80
CA ILE A 164 -4.63 -8.78 -3.27
C ILE A 164 -4.54 -9.66 -4.51
N LEU A 165 -3.77 -9.24 -5.52
CA LEU A 165 -3.59 -10.00 -6.75
C LEU A 165 -2.99 -11.39 -6.47
N ARG A 166 -1.96 -11.47 -5.61
CA ARG A 166 -1.32 -12.73 -5.21
C ARG A 166 -2.31 -13.71 -4.60
N HIS A 167 -3.11 -13.26 -3.63
CA HIS A 167 -4.09 -14.12 -2.98
C HIS A 167 -5.16 -14.61 -3.96
N LEU A 168 -5.72 -13.72 -4.75
CA LEU A 168 -6.74 -14.05 -5.74
C LEU A 168 -6.18 -15.02 -6.81
N ALA A 169 -5.04 -14.70 -7.42
CA ALA A 169 -4.44 -15.47 -8.50
C ALA A 169 -3.85 -16.81 -8.05
N SER A 170 -3.52 -16.98 -6.77
CA SER A 170 -3.04 -18.25 -6.23
C SER A 170 -4.12 -19.34 -6.19
N ARG A 171 -5.39 -18.96 -6.23
CA ARG A 171 -6.55 -19.89 -6.24
C ARG A 171 -7.62 -19.38 -7.21
N PRO A 172 -7.41 -19.52 -8.53
CA PRO A 172 -8.39 -19.09 -9.54
C PRO A 172 -9.76 -19.73 -9.30
N GLY A 173 -10.82 -18.97 -9.51
CA GLY A 173 -12.20 -19.39 -9.28
C GLY A 173 -12.66 -19.32 -7.82
N ARG A 174 -11.75 -19.32 -6.84
CA ARG A 174 -12.15 -19.12 -5.45
C ARG A 174 -12.66 -17.71 -5.24
N VAL A 175 -13.87 -17.61 -4.67
CA VAL A 175 -14.43 -16.32 -4.23
C VAL A 175 -13.90 -16.01 -2.83
N TYR A 176 -13.34 -14.83 -2.69
CA TYR A 176 -12.94 -14.26 -1.41
C TYR A 176 -13.92 -13.15 -1.02
N THR A 177 -14.46 -13.20 0.18
CA THR A 177 -15.23 -12.08 0.71
C THR A 177 -14.32 -10.88 0.95
N ARG A 178 -14.91 -9.69 1.08
CA ARG A 178 -14.14 -8.48 1.43
C ARG A 178 -13.47 -8.63 2.79
N SER A 179 -14.19 -9.20 3.75
CA SER A 179 -13.67 -9.50 5.09
C SER A 179 -12.50 -10.50 5.03
N GLU A 180 -12.59 -11.59 4.23
CA GLU A 180 -11.48 -12.52 4.06
C GLU A 180 -10.25 -11.85 3.44
N LEU A 181 -10.43 -11.03 2.41
CA LEU A 181 -9.31 -10.27 1.82
C LEU A 181 -8.71 -9.29 2.83
N LEU A 182 -9.55 -8.61 3.58
CA LEU A 182 -9.11 -7.73 4.64
C LEU A 182 -8.33 -8.51 5.70
N GLU A 183 -8.77 -9.69 6.09
CA GLU A 183 -8.13 -10.55 7.08
C GLU A 183 -6.80 -11.13 6.57
N LEU A 184 -6.74 -11.58 5.31
CA LEU A 184 -5.50 -11.99 4.66
C LEU A 184 -4.48 -10.85 4.52
N LEU A 185 -4.97 -9.62 4.50
CA LEU A 185 -4.15 -8.42 4.60
C LEU A 185 -3.91 -8.01 6.06
N ARG A 186 -4.67 -8.55 7.03
CA ARG A 186 -4.63 -8.34 8.48
C ARG A 186 -3.63 -9.20 9.25
N ASP A 187 -3.12 -10.26 8.74
CA ASP A 187 -1.91 -10.89 9.30
C ASP A 187 -0.77 -9.88 9.41
N TYR A 188 -1.12 -8.73 8.98
CA TYR A 188 -0.45 -7.46 8.99
C TYR A 188 -1.17 -6.44 9.91
N GLU A 189 -1.86 -6.79 10.93
CA GLU A 189 -2.49 -6.06 12.07
C GLU A 189 -2.91 -4.58 11.87
N ALA A 190 -3.04 -4.07 10.66
CA ALA A 190 -2.98 -2.64 10.44
C ALA A 190 -3.94 -2.02 9.41
N LEU A 191 -4.73 -2.77 8.69
CA LEU A 191 -5.76 -2.15 7.86
C LEU A 191 -6.96 -1.77 8.73
N ASP A 192 -7.48 -0.56 8.54
CA ASP A 192 -8.76 -0.18 9.13
C ASP A 192 -9.81 -1.23 8.71
N GLN A 193 -10.71 -1.54 9.64
CA GLN A 193 -11.68 -2.64 9.50
C GLN A 193 -12.78 -2.33 8.46
N ASP A 194 -12.60 -1.28 7.62
CA ASP A 194 -13.56 -0.91 6.60
C ASP A 194 -13.34 -1.73 5.32
N GLU A 195 -14.32 -2.58 5.03
CA GLU A 195 -14.38 -3.34 3.78
C GLU A 195 -14.35 -2.46 2.51
N LYS A 196 -14.68 -1.17 2.63
CA LYS A 196 -14.60 -0.20 1.53
C LYS A 196 -13.18 -0.03 1.01
N THR A 197 -12.18 -0.18 1.90
CA THR A 197 -10.75 -0.10 1.55
C THR A 197 -10.38 -1.14 0.48
N ILE A 198 -10.90 -2.36 0.58
CA ILE A 198 -10.67 -3.41 -0.41
C ILE A 198 -11.22 -3.03 -1.79
N ASN A 199 -12.39 -2.37 -1.83
CA ASN A 199 -12.99 -1.96 -3.11
C ASN A 199 -12.09 -0.95 -3.84
N VAL A 200 -11.49 -0.01 -3.13
CA VAL A 200 -10.58 1.01 -3.69
C VAL A 200 -9.33 0.34 -4.26
N HIS A 201 -8.68 -0.53 -3.48
CA HIS A 201 -7.49 -1.24 -3.96
C HIS A 201 -7.78 -2.16 -5.15
N VAL A 202 -8.95 -2.81 -5.18
CA VAL A 202 -9.37 -3.62 -6.34
C VAL A 202 -9.65 -2.75 -7.54
N SER A 203 -10.24 -1.55 -7.37
CA SER A 203 -10.43 -0.60 -8.47
C SER A 203 -9.10 -0.21 -9.09
N HIS A 204 -8.13 0.23 -8.31
CA HIS A 204 -6.79 0.61 -8.78
C HIS A 204 -6.04 -0.57 -9.40
N LEU A 205 -6.15 -1.76 -8.80
CA LEU A 205 -5.58 -2.97 -9.38
C LEU A 205 -6.12 -3.21 -10.79
N ARG A 206 -7.45 -3.12 -10.98
CA ARG A 206 -8.09 -3.27 -12.29
C ARG A 206 -7.62 -2.24 -13.30
N GLU A 207 -7.54 -0.97 -12.94
CA GLU A 207 -7.02 0.09 -13.82
C GLU A 207 -5.62 -0.23 -14.37
N LYS A 208 -4.84 -0.99 -13.61
CA LYS A 208 -3.47 -1.35 -13.98
C LYS A 208 -3.38 -2.64 -14.80
N ILE A 209 -4.23 -3.64 -14.50
CA ILE A 209 -4.12 -4.97 -15.12
C ILE A 209 -5.19 -5.29 -16.16
N GLU A 210 -6.36 -4.63 -16.15
CA GLU A 210 -7.45 -4.88 -17.10
C GLU A 210 -7.32 -3.99 -18.35
N ASP A 211 -7.97 -4.39 -19.45
CA ASP A 211 -8.15 -3.52 -20.61
C ASP A 211 -9.26 -2.51 -20.35
N ASP A 212 -10.35 -2.98 -19.75
CA ASP A 212 -11.48 -2.19 -19.31
C ASP A 212 -11.81 -2.56 -17.86
N PRO A 213 -11.53 -1.67 -16.89
CA PRO A 213 -11.85 -1.91 -15.48
C PRO A 213 -13.32 -2.16 -15.20
N ALA A 214 -14.23 -1.66 -16.08
CA ALA A 214 -15.67 -1.87 -15.94
C ALA A 214 -16.11 -3.27 -16.39
N VAL A 215 -15.31 -3.90 -17.27
CA VAL A 215 -15.53 -5.27 -17.78
C VAL A 215 -14.30 -6.13 -17.49
N PRO A 216 -14.01 -6.40 -16.22
CA PRO A 216 -12.75 -7.05 -15.81
C PRO A 216 -12.68 -8.49 -16.32
N ALA A 217 -11.50 -8.87 -16.84
CA ALA A 217 -11.20 -10.19 -17.36
C ALA A 217 -10.37 -11.05 -16.40
N PHE A 218 -9.69 -10.45 -15.41
CA PHE A 218 -8.84 -11.13 -14.43
C PHE A 218 -9.44 -11.11 -13.04
N VAL A 219 -9.76 -9.92 -12.51
CA VAL A 219 -10.31 -9.77 -11.16
C VAL A 219 -11.81 -9.53 -11.25
N LEU A 220 -12.58 -10.58 -11.04
CA LEU A 220 -14.04 -10.58 -11.19
C LEU A 220 -14.72 -10.13 -9.89
N THR A 221 -15.87 -9.43 -10.03
CA THR A 221 -16.76 -9.14 -8.91
C THR A 221 -17.85 -10.19 -8.80
N VAL A 222 -17.95 -10.83 -7.65
CA VAL A 222 -19.08 -11.65 -7.26
C VAL A 222 -20.03 -10.80 -6.43
N ARG A 223 -21.13 -10.35 -7.07
CA ARG A 223 -22.08 -9.40 -6.46
C ARG A 223 -22.59 -9.90 -5.12
N GLY A 224 -22.59 -9.03 -4.11
CA GLY A 224 -23.02 -9.35 -2.75
C GLY A 224 -22.04 -10.20 -1.93
N VAL A 225 -20.95 -10.70 -2.53
CA VAL A 225 -19.98 -11.56 -1.85
C VAL A 225 -18.59 -10.92 -1.79
N GLY A 226 -17.92 -10.73 -2.93
CA GLY A 226 -16.54 -10.24 -2.95
C GLY A 226 -15.90 -10.34 -4.32
N TYR A 227 -14.68 -10.88 -4.36
CA TYR A 227 -13.85 -10.94 -5.56
C TYR A 227 -13.28 -12.33 -5.81
N ALA A 228 -13.05 -12.65 -7.07
CA ALA A 228 -12.37 -13.88 -7.49
C ALA A 228 -11.39 -13.57 -8.63
N PHE A 229 -10.35 -14.38 -8.78
CA PHE A 229 -9.56 -14.38 -10.01
C PHE A 229 -10.21 -15.29 -11.03
N ALA A 230 -10.21 -14.88 -12.29
CA ALA A 230 -10.82 -15.66 -13.38
C ALA A 230 -10.23 -17.08 -13.43
N GLU A 231 -11.08 -18.06 -13.69
CA GLU A 231 -10.65 -19.39 -14.12
C GLU A 231 -10.11 -19.33 -15.56
N ARG A 232 -9.35 -20.31 -15.97
CA ARG A 232 -8.72 -20.35 -17.30
C ARG A 232 -9.73 -20.32 -18.43
#